data_6d96af59589bcce718caa980ba345b98
#
_entry.id   6d96af59589bcce718caa980ba345b98
#
_cell.length_a   1.000
_cell.length_b   1.000
_cell.length_c   1.000
_cell.angle_alpha   90.00
_cell.angle_beta   90.00
_cell.angle_gamma   90.00
#
_symmetry.space_group_name_H-M   'P 1'
#
loop_
_entity.id
_entity.type
_entity.pdbx_description
1 polymer ?
#
loop_
_entity_poly.entity_id
_entity_poly.type
_entity_poly.pdbx_seq_one_letter_code
_entity_poly.pdbx_strand_id
1 'polypeptide(L)'
;MASWRDDLSGIVPPEVLTELTAPEAEAVWADRWREAITSPPTTRHRVFVAVSDSCVAGFASAGPATDPDLWPATDGQLYELRVLPERADEGHASRLLHAVADTLADDGFRTMCTWAVEADKEYQEFLAEAGWAADGATGELDLGNHVRVLRLRTAIGGYVGEPE
;
A
#
# COMPACT_ATOMS: atom_id res chain seq x y z
N MET A 1 -12.53 7.95 3.66
CA MET A 1 -13.61 7.39 2.80
C MET A 1 -13.75 8.10 1.46
N ALA A 2 -13.57 9.44 1.33
CA ALA A 2 -13.61 10.12 0.04
C ALA A 2 -12.60 9.55 -0.97
N SER A 3 -11.35 9.39 -0.59
CA SER A 3 -10.28 8.81 -1.41
C SER A 3 -10.62 7.42 -1.98
N TRP A 4 -11.19 6.52 -1.17
CA TRP A 4 -11.62 5.19 -1.63
C TRP A 4 -12.71 5.24 -2.70
N ARG A 5 -13.62 6.19 -2.58
CA ARG A 5 -14.70 6.36 -3.56
C ARG A 5 -14.17 6.81 -4.91
N ASP A 6 -13.18 7.70 -4.91
CA ASP A 6 -12.54 8.18 -6.13
C ASP A 6 -11.64 7.12 -6.76
N ASP A 7 -10.82 6.44 -5.96
CA ASP A 7 -9.88 5.40 -6.42
C ASP A 7 -10.58 4.15 -6.99
N LEU A 8 -11.73 3.77 -6.42
CA LEU A 8 -12.50 2.60 -6.87
C LEU A 8 -13.58 2.96 -7.89
N SER A 9 -13.82 4.25 -8.14
CA SER A 9 -14.76 4.75 -9.15
C SER A 9 -14.33 4.26 -10.54
N GLY A 10 -15.22 3.53 -11.22
CA GLY A 10 -14.91 2.92 -12.52
C GLY A 10 -14.16 1.56 -12.47
N ILE A 11 -13.72 1.12 -11.28
CA ILE A 11 -13.09 -0.18 -11.08
C ILE A 11 -14.11 -1.20 -10.54
N VAL A 12 -14.96 -0.76 -9.61
CA VAL A 12 -16.01 -1.61 -9.01
C VAL A 12 -17.41 -1.13 -9.39
N PRO A 13 -18.41 -2.03 -9.41
CA PRO A 13 -19.81 -1.65 -9.63
C PRO A 13 -20.29 -0.59 -8.62
N PRO A 14 -21.15 0.35 -9.04
CA PRO A 14 -21.62 1.45 -8.17
C PRO A 14 -22.32 0.97 -6.89
N GLU A 15 -23.04 -0.15 -6.93
CA GLU A 15 -23.69 -0.78 -5.79
C GLU A 15 -22.68 -1.25 -4.77
N VAL A 16 -21.60 -1.91 -5.19
CA VAL A 16 -20.51 -2.37 -4.31
C VAL A 16 -19.78 -1.17 -3.69
N LEU A 17 -19.52 -0.14 -4.48
CA LEU A 17 -18.91 1.10 -3.98
C LEU A 17 -19.78 1.76 -2.91
N THR A 18 -21.10 1.75 -3.09
CA THR A 18 -22.06 2.29 -2.11
C THR A 18 -22.01 1.51 -0.80
N GLU A 19 -21.97 0.17 -0.85
CA GLU A 19 -21.85 -0.69 0.34
C GLU A 19 -20.52 -0.47 1.07
N LEU A 20 -19.40 -0.42 0.34
CA LEU A 20 -18.06 -0.21 0.92
C LEU A 20 -17.88 1.17 1.56
N THR A 21 -18.68 2.15 1.15
CA THR A 21 -18.61 3.53 1.66
C THR A 21 -19.81 3.93 2.52
N ALA A 22 -20.66 2.97 2.89
CA ALA A 22 -21.78 3.20 3.81
C ALA A 22 -21.28 3.57 5.22
N PRO A 23 -22.05 4.33 6.01
CA PRO A 23 -21.65 4.68 7.40
C PRO A 23 -21.34 3.47 8.28
N GLU A 24 -22.06 2.36 8.09
CA GLU A 24 -21.84 1.10 8.81
C GLU A 24 -20.48 0.48 8.45
N ALA A 25 -20.09 0.53 7.17
CA ALA A 25 -18.78 0.09 6.71
C ALA A 25 -17.67 0.99 7.27
N GLU A 26 -17.90 2.29 7.36
CA GLU A 26 -16.93 3.23 7.94
C GLU A 26 -16.58 2.88 9.38
N ALA A 27 -17.56 2.53 10.21
CA ALA A 27 -17.33 2.10 11.59
C ALA A 27 -16.48 0.81 11.65
N VAL A 28 -16.78 -0.17 10.80
CA VAL A 28 -16.01 -1.42 10.70
C VAL A 28 -14.56 -1.15 10.27
N TRP A 29 -14.36 -0.27 9.30
CA TRP A 29 -13.01 0.11 8.87
C TRP A 29 -12.23 0.86 9.95
N ALA A 30 -12.88 1.77 10.68
CA ALA A 30 -12.27 2.49 11.78
C ALA A 30 -11.81 1.54 12.90
N ASP A 31 -12.61 0.52 13.24
CA ASP A 31 -12.25 -0.49 14.22
C ASP A 31 -11.08 -1.37 13.75
N ARG A 32 -11.08 -1.80 12.49
CA ARG A 32 -9.97 -2.56 11.90
C ARG A 32 -8.66 -1.76 11.92
N TRP A 33 -8.70 -0.50 11.58
CA TRP A 33 -7.51 0.38 11.64
C TRP A 33 -7.04 0.59 13.07
N ARG A 34 -7.96 0.76 14.02
CA ARG A 34 -7.60 0.85 15.44
C ARG A 34 -6.89 -0.42 15.90
N GLU A 35 -7.40 -1.59 15.55
CA GLU A 35 -6.78 -2.87 15.88
C GLU A 35 -5.39 -3.01 15.23
N ALA A 36 -5.26 -2.71 13.94
CA ALA A 36 -3.98 -2.75 13.23
C ALA A 36 -2.91 -1.85 13.86
N ILE A 37 -3.30 -0.71 14.41
CA ILE A 37 -2.39 0.23 15.06
C ILE A 37 -2.05 -0.20 16.50
N THR A 38 -3.04 -0.66 17.27
CA THR A 38 -2.87 -0.96 18.70
C THR A 38 -2.41 -2.37 18.99
N SER A 39 -2.68 -3.31 18.09
CA SER A 39 -2.39 -4.74 18.26
C SER A 39 -1.91 -5.35 16.94
N PRO A 40 -0.81 -4.85 16.36
CA PRO A 40 -0.31 -5.37 15.08
C PRO A 40 0.05 -6.85 15.21
N PRO A 41 -0.09 -7.66 14.12
CA PRO A 41 0.19 -9.09 14.13
C PRO A 41 1.64 -9.41 14.54
N THR A 42 2.59 -8.58 14.18
CA THR A 42 3.99 -8.66 14.63
C THR A 42 4.57 -7.26 14.83
N THR A 43 5.73 -7.19 15.49
CA THR A 43 6.49 -5.93 15.69
C THR A 43 7.04 -5.34 14.38
N ARG A 44 6.95 -6.06 13.26
CA ARG A 44 7.40 -5.63 11.92
C ARG A 44 6.27 -5.07 11.06
N HIS A 45 5.03 -5.04 11.55
CA HIS A 45 3.92 -4.33 10.90
C HIS A 45 3.96 -2.85 11.29
N ARG A 46 3.80 -1.99 10.29
CA ARG A 46 3.92 -0.53 10.43
C ARG A 46 2.73 0.18 9.82
N VAL A 47 2.32 1.24 10.45
CA VAL A 47 1.39 2.24 9.88
C VAL A 47 2.08 3.59 9.93
N PHE A 48 2.13 4.27 8.80
CA PHE A 48 2.72 5.58 8.61
C PHE A 48 1.61 6.58 8.32
N VAL A 49 1.72 7.76 8.85
CA VAL A 49 0.73 8.84 8.67
C VAL A 49 1.45 10.10 8.21
N ALA A 50 1.03 10.66 7.07
CA ALA A 50 1.43 11.99 6.64
C ALA A 50 0.48 13.02 7.23
N VAL A 51 1.04 14.02 7.91
CA VAL A 51 0.27 15.12 8.51
C VAL A 51 0.65 16.42 7.83
N SER A 52 -0.35 17.21 7.45
CA SER A 52 -0.21 18.55 6.89
C SER A 52 -1.26 19.46 7.52
N ASP A 53 -0.87 20.66 7.96
CA ASP A 53 -1.76 21.63 8.63
C ASP A 53 -2.56 21.03 9.79
N SER A 54 -1.94 20.15 10.59
CA SER A 54 -2.56 19.43 11.71
C SER A 54 -3.66 18.42 11.31
N CYS A 55 -3.79 18.11 10.02
CA CYS A 55 -4.71 17.12 9.49
C CYS A 55 -3.97 15.96 8.86
N VAL A 56 -4.58 14.77 8.88
CA VAL A 56 -4.04 13.61 8.16
C VAL A 56 -4.22 13.84 6.67
N ALA A 57 -3.11 13.91 5.94
CA ALA A 57 -3.07 14.07 4.48
C ALA A 57 -2.99 12.72 3.74
N GLY A 58 -2.48 11.69 4.40
CA GLY A 58 -2.35 10.36 3.83
C GLY A 58 -1.79 9.36 4.82
N PHE A 59 -1.76 8.09 4.42
CA PHE A 59 -1.17 7.02 5.22
C PHE A 59 -0.58 5.92 4.34
N ALA A 60 0.27 5.10 4.93
CA ALA A 60 0.73 3.85 4.36
C ALA A 60 0.74 2.75 5.42
N SER A 61 0.51 1.51 5.01
CA SER A 61 0.69 0.34 5.86
C SER A 61 1.59 -0.68 5.20
N ALA A 62 2.49 -1.27 5.96
CA ALA A 62 3.49 -2.19 5.45
C ALA A 62 3.91 -3.22 6.52
N GLY A 63 4.53 -4.30 6.07
CA GLY A 63 5.03 -5.37 6.94
C GLY A 63 5.59 -6.54 6.14
N PRO A 64 5.68 -7.73 6.73
CA PRO A 64 6.11 -8.95 6.03
C PRO A 64 5.21 -9.28 4.84
N ALA A 65 5.80 -9.75 3.73
CA ALA A 65 5.03 -10.21 2.58
C ALA A 65 4.11 -11.39 2.94
N THR A 66 2.92 -11.40 2.37
CA THR A 66 1.90 -12.42 2.63
C THR A 66 1.75 -13.44 1.52
N ASP A 67 2.36 -13.18 0.35
CA ASP A 67 2.30 -14.06 -0.79
C ASP A 67 3.06 -15.38 -0.53
N PRO A 68 2.49 -16.54 -0.93
CA PRO A 68 3.08 -17.84 -0.61
C PRO A 68 4.41 -18.13 -1.33
N ASP A 69 4.73 -17.39 -2.40
CA ASP A 69 5.98 -17.49 -3.17
C ASP A 69 7.06 -16.49 -2.69
N LEU A 70 6.75 -15.69 -1.67
CA LEU A 70 7.67 -14.74 -1.06
C LEU A 70 8.11 -15.20 0.33
N TRP A 71 9.27 -14.69 0.77
CA TRP A 71 9.85 -15.04 2.05
C TRP A 71 9.62 -13.94 3.10
N PRO A 72 8.66 -14.10 4.03
CA PRO A 72 8.27 -13.02 4.97
C PRO A 72 9.38 -12.55 5.90
N ALA A 73 10.50 -13.28 5.97
CA ALA A 73 11.65 -12.85 6.74
C ALA A 73 12.47 -11.74 6.06
N THR A 74 12.50 -11.72 4.73
CA THR A 74 13.31 -10.82 3.90
C THR A 74 12.53 -10.03 2.86
N ASP A 75 11.32 -10.47 2.53
CA ASP A 75 10.43 -9.78 1.61
C ASP A 75 9.36 -9.03 2.40
N GLY A 76 9.36 -7.71 2.26
CA GLY A 76 8.33 -6.83 2.80
C GLY A 76 7.21 -6.60 1.80
N GLN A 77 6.11 -6.05 2.28
CA GLN A 77 4.97 -5.67 1.46
C GLN A 77 4.43 -4.31 1.88
N LEU A 78 4.23 -3.46 0.91
CA LEU A 78 3.39 -2.27 1.03
C LEU A 78 1.94 -2.72 0.83
N TYR A 79 1.16 -2.75 1.90
CA TYR A 79 -0.24 -3.20 1.84
C TYR A 79 -1.15 -2.12 1.29
N GLU A 80 -0.95 -0.88 1.74
CA GLU A 80 -1.70 0.29 1.30
C GLU A 80 -0.83 1.53 1.29
N LEU A 81 -1.12 2.42 0.33
CA LEU A 81 -0.61 3.78 0.25
C LEU A 81 -1.74 4.67 -0.25
N ARG A 82 -2.16 5.63 0.56
CA ARG A 82 -3.27 6.54 0.24
C ARG A 82 -2.91 7.96 0.61
N VAL A 83 -3.28 8.89 -0.25
CA VAL A 83 -3.20 10.33 -0.01
C VAL A 83 -4.55 10.92 -0.37
N LEU A 84 -4.99 11.92 0.38
CA LEU A 84 -6.22 12.65 0.05
C LEU A 84 -6.08 13.31 -1.32
N PRO A 85 -7.08 13.20 -2.23
CA PRO A 85 -7.01 13.75 -3.58
C PRO A 85 -6.65 15.25 -3.60
N GLU A 86 -7.20 16.03 -2.67
CA GLU A 86 -6.91 17.44 -2.52
C GLU A 86 -5.48 17.77 -2.04
N ARG A 87 -4.72 16.74 -1.67
CA ARG A 87 -3.32 16.83 -1.20
C ARG A 87 -2.36 16.02 -2.08
N ALA A 88 -2.81 15.53 -3.23
CA ALA A 88 -2.02 14.64 -4.10
C ALA A 88 -0.71 15.28 -4.57
N ASP A 89 -0.74 16.56 -4.92
CA ASP A 89 0.41 17.30 -5.47
C ASP A 89 1.41 17.80 -4.40
N GLU A 90 1.16 17.53 -3.11
CA GLU A 90 2.04 17.97 -2.02
C GLU A 90 3.22 17.01 -1.75
N GLY A 91 3.38 15.94 -2.51
CA GLY A 91 4.47 14.97 -2.40
C GLY A 91 4.36 14.03 -1.20
N HIS A 92 3.19 13.90 -0.59
CA HIS A 92 2.97 13.01 0.55
C HIS A 92 3.14 11.54 0.19
N ALA A 93 2.69 11.10 -0.99
CA ALA A 93 2.83 9.72 -1.45
C ALA A 93 4.30 9.32 -1.54
N SER A 94 5.14 10.16 -2.13
CA SER A 94 6.58 9.93 -2.25
C SER A 94 7.27 9.87 -0.89
N ARG A 95 6.94 10.78 0.02
CA ARG A 95 7.51 10.76 1.38
C ARG A 95 7.09 9.53 2.18
N LEU A 96 5.82 9.12 2.08
CA LEU A 96 5.33 7.89 2.71
C LEU A 96 6.05 6.67 2.15
N LEU A 97 6.20 6.57 0.82
CA LEU A 97 6.87 5.46 0.17
C LEU A 97 8.33 5.34 0.61
N HIS A 98 9.07 6.45 0.68
CA HIS A 98 10.44 6.46 1.18
C HIS A 98 10.52 6.05 2.67
N ALA A 99 9.65 6.61 3.52
CA ALA A 99 9.63 6.25 4.94
C ALA A 99 9.33 4.75 5.16
N VAL A 100 8.44 4.18 4.35
CA VAL A 100 8.17 2.73 4.36
C VAL A 100 9.43 1.97 3.96
N ALA A 101 10.06 2.32 2.84
CA ALA A 101 11.24 1.62 2.33
C ALA A 101 12.41 1.65 3.33
N ASP A 102 12.70 2.82 3.90
CA ASP A 102 13.75 2.99 4.90
C ASP A 102 13.47 2.16 6.16
N THR A 103 12.24 2.23 6.68
CA THR A 103 11.86 1.49 7.90
C THR A 103 11.90 -0.03 7.67
N LEU A 104 11.40 -0.51 6.53
CA LEU A 104 11.46 -1.94 6.22
C LEU A 104 12.90 -2.41 6.00
N ALA A 105 13.77 -1.59 5.41
CA ALA A 105 15.19 -1.90 5.31
C ALA A 105 15.86 -2.00 6.69
N ASP A 106 15.55 -1.08 7.61
CA ASP A 106 16.03 -1.11 9.00
C ASP A 106 15.49 -2.33 9.76
N ASP A 107 14.27 -2.77 9.47
CA ASP A 107 13.67 -4.00 10.00
C ASP A 107 14.28 -5.29 9.37
N GLY A 108 15.22 -5.15 8.42
CA GLY A 108 15.99 -6.25 7.81
C GLY A 108 15.36 -6.84 6.56
N PHE A 109 14.34 -6.20 5.99
CA PHE A 109 13.84 -6.59 4.67
C PHE A 109 14.82 -6.16 3.57
N ARG A 110 14.88 -6.91 2.49
CA ARG A 110 15.78 -6.68 1.34
C ARG A 110 15.04 -6.27 0.09
N THR A 111 13.79 -6.71 -0.02
CA THR A 111 12.90 -6.39 -1.12
C THR A 111 11.54 -5.98 -0.56
N MET A 112 10.78 -5.30 -1.39
CA MET A 112 9.43 -4.89 -1.08
C MET A 112 8.53 -5.14 -2.29
N CYS A 113 7.32 -5.62 -2.06
CA CYS A 113 6.30 -5.79 -3.10
C CYS A 113 5.03 -5.02 -2.77
N THR A 114 4.20 -4.82 -3.78
CA THR A 114 2.81 -4.34 -3.64
C THR A 114 1.97 -4.90 -4.79
N TRP A 115 0.67 -4.94 -4.59
CA TRP A 115 -0.30 -5.28 -5.61
C TRP A 115 -0.98 -4.02 -6.12
N ALA A 116 -0.95 -3.81 -7.42
CA ALA A 116 -1.59 -2.69 -8.09
C ALA A 116 -2.66 -3.19 -9.05
N VAL A 117 -3.79 -2.50 -9.13
CA VAL A 117 -4.81 -2.77 -10.13
C VAL A 117 -4.23 -2.56 -11.53
N GLU A 118 -4.43 -3.52 -12.44
CA GLU A 118 -3.87 -3.46 -13.80
C GLU A 118 -4.36 -2.23 -14.58
N ALA A 119 -5.58 -1.79 -14.31
CA ALA A 119 -6.16 -0.60 -14.93
C ALA A 119 -5.64 0.73 -14.36
N ASP A 120 -5.10 0.72 -13.14
CA ASP A 120 -4.56 1.92 -12.47
C ASP A 120 -3.14 2.22 -12.98
N LYS A 121 -3.07 2.89 -14.13
CA LYS A 121 -1.81 3.24 -14.77
C LYS A 121 -1.06 4.33 -14.04
N GLU A 122 -1.77 5.27 -13.43
CA GLU A 122 -1.17 6.38 -12.68
C GLU A 122 -0.40 5.86 -11.46
N TYR A 123 -0.97 4.95 -10.69
CA TYR A 123 -0.28 4.33 -9.56
C TYR A 123 0.91 3.46 -10.00
N GLN A 124 0.78 2.73 -11.12
CA GLN A 124 1.88 1.95 -11.68
C GLN A 124 3.03 2.85 -12.14
N GLU A 125 2.74 3.97 -12.81
CA GLU A 125 3.76 4.95 -13.25
C GLU A 125 4.45 5.59 -12.06
N PHE A 126 3.70 6.01 -11.03
CA PHE A 126 4.26 6.52 -9.78
C PHE A 126 5.25 5.54 -9.14
N LEU A 127 4.91 4.26 -9.07
CA LEU A 127 5.80 3.24 -8.53
C LEU A 127 7.00 2.98 -9.45
N ALA A 128 6.81 2.98 -10.77
CA ALA A 128 7.89 2.79 -11.74
C ALA A 128 8.93 3.91 -11.65
N GLU A 129 8.52 5.16 -11.47
CA GLU A 129 9.41 6.30 -11.22
C GLU A 129 10.23 6.13 -9.93
N ALA A 130 9.68 5.43 -8.92
CA ALA A 130 10.37 5.07 -7.70
C ALA A 130 11.21 3.77 -7.80
N GLY A 131 11.38 3.23 -9.01
CA GLY A 131 12.23 2.05 -9.26
C GLY A 131 11.55 0.71 -9.06
N TRP A 132 10.22 0.66 -9.01
CA TRP A 132 9.47 -0.60 -8.96
C TRP A 132 9.24 -1.17 -10.35
N ALA A 133 9.20 -2.49 -10.45
CA ALA A 133 8.92 -3.19 -11.69
C ALA A 133 7.99 -4.39 -11.44
N ALA A 134 7.16 -4.72 -12.45
CA ALA A 134 6.35 -5.93 -12.41
C ALA A 134 7.26 -7.17 -12.42
N ASP A 135 6.98 -8.12 -11.53
CA ASP A 135 7.74 -9.38 -11.44
C ASP A 135 7.09 -10.55 -12.19
N GLY A 136 5.97 -10.29 -12.86
CA GLY A 136 5.21 -11.26 -13.64
C GLY A 136 4.08 -11.95 -12.87
N ALA A 137 4.01 -11.80 -11.55
CA ALA A 137 2.88 -12.32 -10.78
C ALA A 137 1.62 -11.49 -11.05
N THR A 138 0.50 -12.19 -11.26
CA THR A 138 -0.83 -11.60 -11.47
C THR A 138 -1.84 -12.25 -10.55
N GLY A 139 -2.88 -11.52 -10.20
CA GLY A 139 -3.99 -12.02 -9.41
C GLY A 139 -5.31 -11.43 -9.87
N GLU A 140 -6.39 -11.88 -9.27
CA GLU A 140 -7.73 -11.36 -9.46
C GLU A 140 -8.37 -11.07 -8.11
N LEU A 141 -9.01 -9.90 -8.01
CA LEU A 141 -9.86 -9.52 -6.89
C LEU A 141 -11.32 -9.62 -7.34
N ASP A 142 -12.15 -10.29 -6.55
CA ASP A 142 -13.60 -10.27 -6.73
C ASP A 142 -14.19 -9.13 -5.92
N LEU A 143 -14.48 -8.03 -6.60
CA LEU A 143 -15.13 -6.84 -6.05
C LEU A 143 -16.50 -6.62 -6.68
N GLY A 144 -17.25 -7.72 -6.93
CA GLY A 144 -18.49 -7.72 -7.72
C GLY A 144 -18.24 -7.78 -9.24
N ASN A 145 -17.01 -7.63 -9.65
CA ASN A 145 -16.45 -7.93 -10.97
C ASN A 145 -15.00 -8.44 -10.79
N HIS A 146 -14.46 -9.07 -11.83
CA HIS A 146 -13.08 -9.55 -11.82
C HIS A 146 -12.11 -8.40 -12.10
N VAL A 147 -11.38 -7.97 -11.08
CA VAL A 147 -10.37 -6.92 -11.16
C VAL A 147 -8.99 -7.54 -11.17
N ARG A 148 -8.27 -7.43 -12.29
CA ARG A 148 -6.89 -7.91 -12.39
C ARG A 148 -5.94 -7.02 -11.62
N VAL A 149 -5.00 -7.66 -10.94
CA VAL A 149 -3.91 -7.00 -10.23
C VAL A 149 -2.56 -7.55 -10.68
N LEU A 150 -1.55 -6.68 -10.63
CA LEU A 150 -0.16 -7.00 -10.92
C LEU A 150 0.66 -6.81 -9.67
N ARG A 151 1.62 -7.72 -9.43
CA ARG A 151 2.60 -7.51 -8.38
C ARG A 151 3.79 -6.72 -8.90
N LEU A 152 4.10 -5.63 -8.21
CA LEU A 152 5.28 -4.81 -8.44
C LEU A 152 6.28 -5.04 -7.31
N ARG A 153 7.57 -5.06 -7.61
CA ARG A 153 8.66 -5.25 -6.65
C ARG A 153 9.77 -4.24 -6.84
N THR A 154 10.47 -3.98 -5.73
CA THR A 154 11.71 -3.20 -5.72
C THR A 154 12.67 -3.75 -4.67
N ALA A 155 13.97 -3.55 -4.85
CA ALA A 155 14.98 -3.78 -3.81
C ALA A 155 14.98 -2.59 -2.85
N ILE A 156 15.08 -2.89 -1.55
CA ILE A 156 15.23 -1.90 -0.48
C ILE A 156 16.44 -2.27 0.38
N GLY A 157 17.06 -1.28 1.00
CA GLY A 157 18.32 -1.50 1.73
C GLY A 157 19.53 -1.36 0.80
N GLY A 158 20.47 -0.51 1.19
CA GLY A 158 21.69 -0.30 0.45
C GLY A 158 22.48 -1.60 0.32
N TYR A 159 23.11 -1.79 -0.81
CA TYR A 159 24.12 -2.80 -1.07
C TYR A 159 25.17 -2.74 0.07
N VAL A 160 25.04 -3.64 1.04
CA VAL A 160 26.15 -3.92 1.95
C VAL A 160 27.14 -4.68 1.08
N GLY A 161 28.13 -3.94 0.53
CA GLY A 161 29.21 -4.52 -0.22
C GLY A 161 29.79 -5.70 0.55
N GLU A 162 29.97 -6.84 -0.11
CA GLU A 162 30.72 -7.96 0.44
C GLU A 162 32.08 -7.41 0.94
N PRO A 163 32.50 -7.75 2.14
CA PRO A 163 33.87 -7.49 2.55
C PRO A 163 34.79 -8.33 1.65
N GLU A 164 35.74 -7.67 0.97
CA GLU A 164 36.85 -8.33 0.27
C GLU A 164 37.68 -9.20 1.23
#